data_d43c9f6c9f76057562aea9833e589997
#
_entry.id   d43c9f6c9f76057562aea9833e589997
#
_cell.length_a   1.000
_cell.length_b   1.000
_cell.length_c   1.000
_cell.angle_alpha   90.00
_cell.angle_beta   90.00
_cell.angle_gamma   90.00
#
_symmetry.space_group_name_H-M   'P 1'
#
loop_
_entity.id
_entity.type
_entity.pdbx_description
1 polymer ?
#
loop_
_entity_poly.entity_id
_entity_poly.type
_entity_poly.pdbx_seq_one_letter_code
_entity_poly.pdbx_strand_id
1 'polypeptide(L)'
;MARKTYEELQEIMKQENVSRIWSWSKFNCFKTSPFEYYLKYILHKKEDRQDCIYTSTGSLAHDIIEKFYTGKIEYQDMINEFEDGWTTLYNIAQLKFDRNNEEKNKSISEKYYIDLQHFFNNHTPLKYKPVIEQFVKVKIGNNLFHGYIDCCFKDDEANYHIIDWKTSTTYKGDKAKKECGQLITYALALNQMGIPMNKIKIAWNFLKYVTVQYEQANGTIKTRDIERFELGEKLQSNLKVWLKKLGYEDQMDEYLKMVIDTNSIECLPEDVQAKYVISDCFVYIDLTDKLIDGWVEDIITTIKDISLREKDWDETHSENVWWDTDESVKAQSYYFSTLCGYSGALHKPYGEYLKKLEASKNGSNIFDGLLGSESVTNNSTEVDNSLSWLDAI
;
A
#
# COMPACT_ATOMS: atom_id res chain seq x y z
N MET A 1 16.33 -12.77 -7.76
CA MET A 1 17.76 -12.47 -8.05
C MET A 1 18.37 -11.72 -6.88
N ALA A 2 19.69 -11.81 -6.64
CA ALA A 2 20.31 -10.96 -5.62
C ALA A 2 20.21 -9.49 -6.04
N ARG A 3 19.88 -8.60 -5.10
CA ARG A 3 19.88 -7.16 -5.34
C ARG A 3 21.30 -6.68 -5.65
N LYS A 4 21.44 -5.69 -6.54
CA LYS A 4 22.74 -5.12 -6.93
C LYS A 4 23.45 -4.51 -5.74
N THR A 5 24.76 -4.78 -5.65
CA THR A 5 25.63 -4.18 -4.64
C THR A 5 25.86 -2.71 -4.92
N TYR A 6 26.41 -1.99 -3.94
CA TYR A 6 26.77 -0.59 -4.11
C TYR A 6 27.81 -0.38 -5.22
N GLU A 7 28.78 -1.28 -5.32
CA GLU A 7 29.83 -1.27 -6.36
C GLU A 7 29.22 -1.46 -7.77
N GLU A 8 28.27 -2.39 -7.95
CA GLU A 8 27.57 -2.56 -9.21
C GLU A 8 26.76 -1.32 -9.59
N LEU A 9 26.12 -0.64 -8.63
CA LEU A 9 25.41 0.61 -8.89
C LEU A 9 26.37 1.74 -9.25
N GLN A 10 27.55 1.82 -8.62
CA GLN A 10 28.58 2.78 -9.00
C GLN A 10 29.08 2.56 -10.43
N GLU A 11 29.27 1.30 -10.86
CA GLU A 11 29.65 1.00 -12.22
C GLU A 11 28.59 1.42 -13.23
N ILE A 12 27.31 1.20 -12.92
CA ILE A 12 26.19 1.70 -13.74
C ILE A 12 26.23 3.23 -13.84
N MET A 13 26.49 3.94 -12.73
CA MET A 13 26.58 5.41 -12.75
C MET A 13 27.72 5.90 -13.64
N LYS A 14 28.88 5.22 -13.64
CA LYS A 14 30.00 5.55 -14.54
C LYS A 14 29.64 5.32 -16.00
N GLN A 15 29.02 4.17 -16.33
CA GLN A 15 28.59 3.85 -17.68
C GLN A 15 27.58 4.85 -18.24
N GLU A 16 26.67 5.32 -17.38
CA GLU A 16 25.62 6.29 -17.73
C GLU A 16 26.08 7.75 -17.63
N ASN A 17 27.34 7.98 -17.19
CA ASN A 17 27.95 9.30 -16.99
C ASN A 17 27.11 10.21 -16.08
N VAL A 18 26.67 9.66 -14.92
CA VAL A 18 25.92 10.40 -13.92
C VAL A 18 26.62 10.32 -12.56
N SER A 19 26.50 11.36 -11.75
CA SER A 19 27.05 11.42 -10.39
C SER A 19 26.15 10.80 -9.33
N ARG A 20 24.88 10.52 -9.67
CA ARG A 20 23.88 10.01 -8.73
C ARG A 20 22.91 9.07 -9.43
N ILE A 21 22.48 8.05 -8.68
CA ILE A 21 21.37 7.18 -9.09
C ILE A 21 20.24 7.28 -8.03
N TRP A 22 19.01 7.32 -8.52
CA TRP A 22 17.81 7.42 -7.70
C TRP A 22 17.11 6.08 -7.57
N SER A 23 16.47 5.82 -6.44
CA SER A 23 15.44 4.80 -6.29
C SER A 23 14.10 5.46 -6.05
N TRP A 24 13.00 4.75 -6.37
CA TRP A 24 11.66 5.25 -6.04
C TRP A 24 11.51 5.57 -4.55
N SER A 25 11.97 4.68 -3.66
CA SER A 25 11.89 4.89 -2.21
C SER A 25 12.64 6.14 -1.74
N LYS A 26 13.80 6.46 -2.32
CA LYS A 26 14.54 7.69 -1.99
C LYS A 26 13.78 8.94 -2.46
N PHE A 27 13.25 8.91 -3.67
CA PHE A 27 12.44 9.97 -4.24
C PHE A 27 11.15 10.19 -3.42
N ASN A 28 10.41 9.13 -3.14
CA ASN A 28 9.14 9.18 -2.43
C ASN A 28 9.30 9.59 -0.95
N CYS A 29 10.43 9.24 -0.31
CA CYS A 29 10.75 9.72 1.04
C CYS A 29 10.76 11.24 1.10
N PHE A 30 11.41 11.92 0.15
CA PHE A 30 11.40 13.39 0.11
C PHE A 30 9.98 13.94 -0.14
N LYS A 31 9.21 13.33 -1.02
CA LYS A 31 7.81 13.76 -1.27
C LYS A 31 6.93 13.62 -0.04
N THR A 32 7.16 12.61 0.77
CA THR A 32 6.42 12.39 2.02
C THR A 32 6.87 13.37 3.10
N SER A 33 8.19 13.53 3.30
CA SER A 33 8.78 14.43 4.28
C SER A 33 10.20 14.81 3.89
N PRO A 34 10.45 16.06 3.51
CA PRO A 34 11.80 16.59 3.33
C PRO A 34 12.70 16.40 4.57
N PHE A 35 12.14 16.52 5.78
CA PHE A 35 12.94 16.35 7.01
C PHE A 35 13.33 14.88 7.24
N GLU A 36 12.44 13.93 6.92
CA GLU A 36 12.81 12.50 6.95
C GLU A 36 13.90 12.18 5.92
N TYR A 37 13.79 12.74 4.70
CA TYR A 37 14.83 12.61 3.70
C TYR A 37 16.17 13.13 4.22
N TYR A 38 16.19 14.28 4.89
CA TYR A 38 17.37 14.84 5.54
C TYR A 38 17.96 13.91 6.59
N LEU A 39 17.13 13.38 7.50
CA LEU A 39 17.60 12.43 8.51
C LEU A 39 18.21 11.17 7.88
N LYS A 40 17.53 10.62 6.88
CA LYS A 40 17.86 9.30 6.31
C LYS A 40 19.00 9.36 5.30
N TYR A 41 18.98 10.33 4.38
CA TYR A 41 19.87 10.36 3.22
C TYR A 41 20.97 11.43 3.27
N ILE A 42 20.84 12.44 4.12
CA ILE A 42 21.87 13.47 4.31
C ILE A 42 22.66 13.17 5.60
N LEU A 43 21.98 12.99 6.73
CA LEU A 43 22.61 12.72 8.01
C LEU A 43 22.91 11.25 8.29
N HIS A 44 22.35 10.33 7.52
CA HIS A 44 22.42 8.86 7.75
C HIS A 44 22.04 8.47 9.17
N LYS A 45 21.05 9.14 9.76
CA LYS A 45 20.55 8.83 11.10
C LYS A 45 19.84 7.47 11.10
N LYS A 46 20.10 6.69 12.15
CA LYS A 46 19.35 5.46 12.39
C LYS A 46 17.95 5.81 12.90
N GLU A 47 16.96 5.10 12.39
CA GLU A 47 15.58 5.17 12.88
C GLU A 47 15.52 4.73 14.35
N ASP A 48 14.74 5.46 15.17
CA ASP A 48 14.55 5.17 16.60
C ASP A 48 13.23 4.46 16.91
N ARG A 49 12.41 4.21 15.87
CA ARG A 49 11.19 3.39 15.90
C ARG A 49 11.32 2.23 14.94
N GLN A 50 11.32 1.02 15.47
CA GLN A 50 11.44 -0.22 14.68
C GLN A 50 10.30 -1.19 14.96
N ASP A 51 9.23 -0.71 15.57
CA ASP A 51 8.08 -1.50 16.02
C ASP A 51 6.92 -1.55 15.01
N CYS A 52 7.05 -0.90 13.85
CA CYS A 52 6.02 -0.89 12.80
C CYS A 52 5.99 -2.21 12.03
N ILE A 53 4.84 -2.90 12.07
CA ILE A 53 4.67 -4.20 11.41
C ILE A 53 4.37 -4.10 9.90
N TYR A 54 3.81 -2.98 9.42
CA TYR A 54 3.34 -2.86 8.02
C TYR A 54 4.41 -3.18 6.98
N THR A 55 5.59 -2.59 7.12
CA THR A 55 6.71 -2.84 6.19
C THR A 55 7.19 -4.28 6.26
N SER A 56 7.30 -4.83 7.47
CA SER A 56 7.76 -6.20 7.69
C SER A 56 6.78 -7.23 7.13
N THR A 57 5.47 -7.00 7.30
CA THR A 57 4.41 -7.86 6.73
C THR A 57 4.40 -7.77 5.20
N GLY A 58 4.59 -6.56 4.63
CA GLY A 58 4.76 -6.40 3.19
C GLY A 58 5.96 -7.20 2.66
N SER A 59 7.12 -7.08 3.32
CA SER A 59 8.32 -7.81 2.95
C SER A 59 8.14 -9.34 3.06
N LEU A 60 7.47 -9.82 4.10
CA LEU A 60 7.13 -11.23 4.27
C LEU A 60 6.27 -11.73 3.11
N ALA A 61 5.22 -11.00 2.75
CA ALA A 61 4.33 -11.39 1.65
C ALA A 61 5.08 -11.44 0.32
N HIS A 62 5.90 -10.44 0.00
CA HIS A 62 6.73 -10.43 -1.21
C HIS A 62 7.72 -11.60 -1.25
N ASP A 63 8.40 -11.91 -0.13
CA ASP A 63 9.36 -13.03 -0.05
C ASP A 63 8.68 -14.39 -0.32
N ILE A 64 7.50 -14.62 0.25
CA ILE A 64 6.72 -15.86 0.01
C ILE A 64 6.31 -15.97 -1.45
N ILE A 65 5.77 -14.90 -2.04
CA ILE A 65 5.35 -14.88 -3.44
C ILE A 65 6.57 -15.06 -4.38
N GLU A 66 7.72 -14.41 -4.08
CA GLU A 66 8.96 -14.64 -4.81
C GLU A 66 9.41 -16.11 -4.75
N LYS A 67 9.40 -16.69 -3.55
CA LYS A 67 9.77 -18.12 -3.37
C LYS A 67 8.89 -19.03 -4.20
N PHE A 68 7.59 -18.81 -4.20
CA PHE A 68 6.63 -19.58 -4.97
C PHE A 68 6.89 -19.47 -6.47
N TYR A 69 6.93 -18.25 -7.04
CA TYR A 69 7.11 -18.06 -8.49
C TYR A 69 8.51 -18.41 -8.98
N THR A 70 9.51 -18.46 -8.10
CA THR A 70 10.86 -18.94 -8.44
C THR A 70 11.04 -20.45 -8.22
N GLY A 71 10.00 -21.17 -7.75
CA GLY A 71 10.02 -22.61 -7.52
C GLY A 71 10.87 -23.05 -6.32
N LYS A 72 11.06 -22.18 -5.36
CA LYS A 72 11.74 -22.47 -4.09
C LYS A 72 10.81 -23.17 -3.08
N ILE A 73 9.51 -22.90 -3.19
CA ILE A 73 8.44 -23.52 -2.40
C ILE A 73 7.28 -23.92 -3.32
N GLU A 74 6.49 -24.90 -2.90
CA GLU A 74 5.26 -25.28 -3.56
C GLU A 74 4.08 -24.37 -3.11
N TYR A 75 2.96 -24.41 -3.85
CA TYR A 75 1.78 -23.59 -3.52
C TYR A 75 1.29 -23.81 -2.09
N GLN A 76 1.21 -25.06 -1.66
CA GLN A 76 0.73 -25.43 -0.32
C GLN A 76 1.66 -25.00 0.82
N ASP A 77 2.91 -24.65 0.51
CA ASP A 77 3.86 -24.18 1.52
C ASP A 77 3.72 -22.70 1.83
N MET A 78 3.05 -21.93 0.92
CA MET A 78 2.90 -20.47 1.08
C MET A 78 2.20 -20.11 2.40
N ILE A 79 1.15 -20.85 2.76
CA ILE A 79 0.43 -20.59 4.01
C ILE A 79 1.28 -20.89 5.24
N ASN A 80 2.05 -21.96 5.23
CA ASN A 80 2.92 -22.30 6.35
C ASN A 80 4.02 -21.25 6.54
N GLU A 81 4.65 -20.81 5.46
CA GLU A 81 5.65 -19.71 5.47
C GLU A 81 5.04 -18.41 6.02
N PHE A 82 3.78 -18.12 5.68
CA PHE A 82 3.08 -16.96 6.20
C PHE A 82 2.80 -17.07 7.71
N GLU A 83 2.29 -18.19 8.18
CA GLU A 83 1.97 -18.41 9.59
C GLU A 83 3.22 -18.36 10.48
N ASP A 84 4.31 -18.96 10.04
CA ASP A 84 5.60 -18.89 10.74
C ASP A 84 6.17 -17.46 10.76
N GLY A 85 6.10 -16.77 9.62
CA GLY A 85 6.52 -15.38 9.49
C GLY A 85 5.66 -14.44 10.35
N TRP A 86 4.34 -14.59 10.31
CA TRP A 86 3.42 -13.82 11.15
C TRP A 86 3.68 -14.02 12.64
N THR A 87 3.85 -15.28 13.06
CA THR A 87 4.19 -15.61 14.45
C THR A 87 5.49 -14.90 14.86
N THR A 88 6.48 -14.90 13.99
CA THR A 88 7.75 -14.21 14.25
C THR A 88 7.57 -12.69 14.40
N LEU A 89 6.82 -12.05 13.49
CA LEU A 89 6.65 -10.59 13.49
C LEU A 89 5.73 -10.11 14.62
N TYR A 90 4.56 -10.72 14.77
CA TYR A 90 3.52 -10.23 15.67
C TYR A 90 3.70 -10.77 17.10
N ASN A 91 3.92 -12.08 17.26
CA ASN A 91 3.96 -12.70 18.57
C ASN A 91 5.35 -12.61 19.24
N ILE A 92 6.44 -12.85 18.47
CA ILE A 92 7.80 -12.90 19.03
C ILE A 92 8.44 -11.50 19.06
N ALA A 93 8.49 -10.82 17.91
CA ALA A 93 9.06 -9.48 17.82
C ALA A 93 8.14 -8.37 18.33
N GLN A 94 6.85 -8.68 18.58
CA GLN A 94 5.84 -7.76 19.11
C GLN A 94 5.71 -6.46 18.31
N LEU A 95 5.83 -6.57 16.99
CA LEU A 95 5.62 -5.44 16.09
C LEU A 95 4.14 -5.03 16.09
N LYS A 96 3.86 -3.75 15.84
CA LYS A 96 2.53 -3.16 16.04
C LYS A 96 1.97 -2.52 14.77
N PHE A 97 0.66 -2.64 14.58
CA PHE A 97 -0.13 -1.86 13.62
C PHE A 97 -0.51 -0.49 14.18
N ASP A 98 -0.83 -0.42 15.48
CA ASP A 98 -1.05 0.85 16.19
C ASP A 98 -0.20 0.87 17.46
N ARG A 99 0.64 1.91 17.58
CA ARG A 99 1.57 2.09 18.71
C ARG A 99 0.90 2.61 19.97
N ASN A 100 -0.24 3.28 19.82
CA ASN A 100 -0.85 4.07 20.88
C ASN A 100 -2.14 3.47 21.42
N ASN A 101 -2.74 2.52 20.71
CA ASN A 101 -4.02 1.91 21.09
C ASN A 101 -3.96 0.38 20.89
N GLU A 102 -3.93 -0.36 22.01
CA GLU A 102 -3.77 -1.81 21.99
C GLU A 102 -5.02 -2.54 21.45
N GLU A 103 -6.22 -2.04 21.72
CA GLU A 103 -7.46 -2.63 21.17
C GLU A 103 -7.52 -2.45 19.66
N LYS A 104 -7.17 -1.26 19.18
CA LYS A 104 -7.08 -0.98 17.75
C LYS A 104 -5.97 -1.80 17.10
N ASN A 105 -4.80 -1.92 17.74
CA ASN A 105 -3.70 -2.77 17.28
C ASN A 105 -4.17 -4.22 17.07
N LYS A 106 -4.87 -4.78 18.06
CA LYS A 106 -5.43 -6.13 17.99
C LYS A 106 -6.46 -6.26 16.86
N SER A 107 -7.42 -5.34 16.78
CA SER A 107 -8.44 -5.37 15.71
C SER A 107 -7.84 -5.31 14.30
N ILE A 108 -6.83 -4.45 14.07
CA ILE A 108 -6.15 -4.37 12.78
C ILE A 108 -5.37 -5.66 12.50
N SER A 109 -4.69 -6.21 13.52
CA SER A 109 -3.89 -7.43 13.36
C SER A 109 -4.74 -8.64 12.98
N GLU A 110 -5.92 -8.79 13.60
CA GLU A 110 -6.86 -9.88 13.29
C GLU A 110 -7.34 -9.81 11.84
N LYS A 111 -7.72 -8.62 11.35
CA LYS A 111 -8.12 -8.42 9.95
C LYS A 111 -6.98 -8.70 8.98
N TYR A 112 -5.80 -8.15 9.25
CA TYR A 112 -4.61 -8.37 8.40
C TYR A 112 -4.21 -9.84 8.32
N TYR A 113 -4.28 -10.55 9.44
CA TYR A 113 -4.00 -11.98 9.48
C TYR A 113 -4.99 -12.76 8.62
N ILE A 114 -6.29 -12.53 8.79
CA ILE A 114 -7.35 -13.21 8.02
C ILE A 114 -7.21 -12.89 6.52
N ASP A 115 -6.97 -11.62 6.17
CA ASP A 115 -6.79 -11.21 4.78
C ASP A 115 -5.65 -11.96 4.08
N LEU A 116 -4.46 -11.98 4.70
CA LEU A 116 -3.29 -12.60 4.11
C LEU A 116 -3.34 -14.12 4.19
N GLN A 117 -3.90 -14.70 5.26
CA GLN A 117 -4.17 -16.13 5.36
C GLN A 117 -5.11 -16.57 4.21
N HIS A 118 -6.19 -15.83 3.99
CA HIS A 118 -7.10 -16.10 2.88
C HIS A 118 -6.39 -15.95 1.53
N PHE A 119 -5.54 -14.95 1.35
CA PHE A 119 -4.76 -14.79 0.12
C PHE A 119 -3.87 -16.00 -0.14
N PHE A 120 -3.05 -16.42 0.81
CA PHE A 120 -2.11 -17.53 0.62
C PHE A 120 -2.80 -18.89 0.46
N ASN A 121 -4.02 -19.05 0.96
CA ASN A 121 -4.83 -20.24 0.72
C ASN A 121 -5.59 -20.25 -0.61
N ASN A 122 -5.89 -19.06 -1.17
CA ASN A 122 -6.79 -18.91 -2.33
C ASN A 122 -6.17 -18.11 -3.49
N HIS A 123 -4.85 -17.85 -3.47
CA HIS A 123 -4.16 -17.17 -4.55
C HIS A 123 -4.31 -17.94 -5.86
N THR A 124 -4.74 -17.27 -6.91
CA THR A 124 -4.77 -17.85 -8.26
C THR A 124 -3.43 -17.63 -8.95
N PRO A 125 -2.62 -18.67 -9.17
CA PRO A 125 -1.35 -18.54 -9.86
C PRO A 125 -1.51 -17.90 -11.24
N LEU A 126 -0.55 -17.05 -11.60
CA LEU A 126 -0.53 -16.40 -12.90
C LEU A 126 -0.46 -17.45 -14.02
N LYS A 127 -1.26 -17.28 -15.07
CA LYS A 127 -1.25 -18.14 -16.26
C LYS A 127 0.10 -18.17 -16.95
N TYR A 128 0.82 -17.04 -16.92
CA TYR A 128 2.10 -16.87 -17.59
C TYR A 128 3.24 -16.90 -16.58
N LYS A 129 4.37 -17.51 -16.98
CA LYS A 129 5.56 -17.55 -16.11
C LYS A 129 6.13 -16.14 -15.93
N PRO A 130 6.12 -15.58 -14.72
CA PRO A 130 6.67 -14.24 -14.49
C PRO A 130 8.19 -14.25 -14.34
N VAL A 131 8.78 -13.10 -14.60
CA VAL A 131 10.11 -12.73 -14.11
C VAL A 131 9.91 -11.93 -12.83
N ILE A 132 10.56 -12.34 -11.76
CA ILE A 132 10.41 -11.80 -10.41
C ILE A 132 11.64 -10.96 -10.04
N GLU A 133 11.43 -9.84 -9.33
CA GLU A 133 12.51 -8.93 -8.87
C GLU A 133 13.45 -8.52 -10.03
N GLN A 134 12.83 -8.15 -11.18
CA GLN A 134 13.59 -7.75 -12.37
C GLN A 134 14.23 -6.39 -12.16
N PHE A 135 15.57 -6.34 -12.13
CA PHE A 135 16.29 -5.08 -12.11
C PHE A 135 16.06 -4.28 -13.39
N VAL A 136 15.73 -3.00 -13.23
CA VAL A 136 15.58 -2.04 -14.31
C VAL A 136 16.28 -0.73 -13.99
N LYS A 137 16.70 -0.02 -15.07
CA LYS A 137 17.18 1.36 -14.97
C LYS A 137 16.47 2.22 -16.01
N VAL A 138 16.29 3.49 -15.73
CA VAL A 138 15.60 4.43 -16.62
C VAL A 138 16.13 5.84 -16.43
N LYS A 139 16.29 6.58 -17.54
CA LYS A 139 16.58 8.02 -17.52
C LYS A 139 15.29 8.82 -17.61
N ILE A 140 15.08 9.72 -16.65
CA ILE A 140 13.97 10.68 -16.63
C ILE A 140 14.58 12.07 -16.59
N GLY A 141 14.52 12.78 -17.74
CA GLY A 141 15.36 13.95 -17.95
C GLY A 141 16.85 13.58 -17.84
N ASN A 142 17.60 14.30 -17.00
CA ASN A 142 19.00 14.03 -16.70
C ASN A 142 19.22 13.08 -15.53
N ASN A 143 18.14 12.54 -14.94
CA ASN A 143 18.21 11.74 -13.73
C ASN A 143 18.12 10.25 -14.05
N LEU A 144 19.05 9.47 -13.50
CA LEU A 144 19.05 8.02 -13.60
C LEU A 144 18.34 7.41 -12.42
N PHE A 145 17.30 6.62 -12.67
CA PHE A 145 16.62 5.79 -11.68
C PHE A 145 16.98 4.32 -11.86
N HIS A 146 16.89 3.58 -10.78
CA HIS A 146 16.90 2.12 -10.77
C HIS A 146 15.80 1.59 -9.86
N GLY A 147 15.42 0.35 -10.10
CA GLY A 147 14.47 -0.35 -9.25
C GLY A 147 14.39 -1.82 -9.60
N TYR A 148 13.49 -2.49 -8.91
CA TYR A 148 13.18 -3.90 -9.13
C TYR A 148 11.68 -4.00 -9.36
N ILE A 149 11.30 -4.58 -10.48
CA ILE A 149 9.89 -4.89 -10.77
C ILE A 149 9.56 -6.18 -10.05
N ASP A 150 8.60 -6.14 -9.13
CA ASP A 150 8.23 -7.31 -8.32
C ASP A 150 7.85 -8.49 -9.22
N CYS A 151 7.00 -8.24 -10.22
CA CYS A 151 6.54 -9.25 -11.15
C CYS A 151 6.34 -8.67 -12.55
N CYS A 152 6.92 -9.31 -13.56
CA CYS A 152 6.74 -8.93 -14.94
C CYS A 152 6.51 -10.19 -15.80
N PHE A 153 5.47 -10.20 -16.63
CA PHE A 153 5.22 -11.29 -17.58
C PHE A 153 4.70 -10.75 -18.91
N LYS A 154 4.77 -11.60 -19.93
CA LYS A 154 4.24 -11.32 -21.26
C LYS A 154 3.04 -12.22 -21.51
N ASP A 155 1.93 -11.64 -21.98
CA ASP A 155 0.72 -12.36 -22.36
C ASP A 155 0.73 -12.86 -23.82
N ASP A 156 -0.31 -13.59 -24.22
CA ASP A 156 -0.46 -14.15 -25.58
C ASP A 156 -0.61 -13.08 -26.66
N GLU A 157 -1.02 -11.84 -26.28
CA GLU A 157 -1.15 -10.68 -27.17
C GLU A 157 0.14 -9.83 -27.25
N ALA A 158 1.22 -10.35 -26.65
CA ALA A 158 2.51 -9.70 -26.52
C ALA A 158 2.48 -8.38 -25.71
N ASN A 159 1.52 -8.23 -24.78
CA ASN A 159 1.58 -7.17 -23.78
C ASN A 159 2.49 -7.59 -22.64
N TYR A 160 3.22 -6.63 -22.09
CA TYR A 160 4.07 -6.78 -20.91
C TYR A 160 3.33 -6.23 -19.71
N HIS A 161 3.06 -7.10 -18.74
CA HIS A 161 2.41 -6.74 -17.49
C HIS A 161 3.46 -6.48 -16.41
N ILE A 162 3.39 -5.32 -15.79
CA ILE A 162 4.15 -4.95 -14.60
C ILE A 162 3.19 -5.00 -13.44
N ILE A 163 3.42 -5.88 -12.48
CA ILE A 163 2.59 -6.04 -11.30
C ILE A 163 3.44 -5.73 -10.06
N ASP A 164 2.91 -4.91 -9.19
CA ASP A 164 3.49 -4.58 -7.89
C ASP A 164 2.51 -5.07 -6.80
N TRP A 165 2.98 -5.90 -5.89
CA TRP A 165 2.15 -6.47 -4.82
C TRP A 165 2.02 -5.50 -3.65
N LYS A 166 0.79 -5.34 -3.16
CA LYS A 166 0.50 -4.42 -2.06
C LYS A 166 -0.31 -5.10 -0.96
N THR A 167 0.14 -4.98 0.27
CA THR A 167 -0.62 -5.35 1.48
C THR A 167 -1.43 -4.18 2.04
N SER A 168 -1.40 -3.02 1.39
CA SER A 168 -2.17 -1.83 1.77
C SER A 168 -3.61 -1.89 1.27
N THR A 169 -4.40 -0.86 1.61
CA THR A 169 -5.73 -0.63 1.07
C THR A 169 -5.69 -0.30 -0.42
N THR A 170 -6.72 -0.69 -1.17
CA THR A 170 -6.83 -0.44 -2.61
C THR A 170 -6.79 1.05 -2.96
N TYR A 171 -6.14 1.37 -4.08
CA TYR A 171 -6.15 2.72 -4.64
C TYR A 171 -7.23 2.83 -5.71
N LYS A 172 -8.16 3.79 -5.57
CA LYS A 172 -9.28 4.00 -6.49
C LYS A 172 -9.30 5.44 -7.00
N GLY A 173 -9.82 5.62 -8.22
CA GLY A 173 -10.01 6.94 -8.82
C GLY A 173 -8.74 7.79 -8.87
N ASP A 174 -8.81 9.01 -8.35
CA ASP A 174 -7.68 9.94 -8.38
C ASP A 174 -6.52 9.53 -7.45
N LYS A 175 -6.79 8.75 -6.38
CA LYS A 175 -5.73 8.21 -5.53
C LYS A 175 -4.83 7.28 -6.35
N ALA A 176 -5.39 6.40 -7.17
CA ALA A 176 -4.61 5.50 -8.01
C ALA A 176 -3.66 6.26 -8.95
N LYS A 177 -4.11 7.38 -9.54
CA LYS A 177 -3.27 8.24 -10.39
C LYS A 177 -2.14 8.94 -9.61
N LYS A 178 -2.36 9.24 -8.33
CA LYS A 178 -1.35 9.87 -7.45
C LYS A 178 -0.31 8.89 -6.93
N GLU A 179 -0.66 7.61 -6.83
CA GLU A 179 0.21 6.57 -6.27
C GLU A 179 0.99 5.78 -7.33
N CYS A 180 0.62 5.87 -8.63
CA CYS A 180 1.18 5.02 -9.69
C CYS A 180 2.58 5.41 -10.17
N GLY A 181 3.22 6.42 -9.59
CA GLY A 181 4.53 6.92 -10.08
C GLY A 181 5.63 5.87 -10.14
N GLN A 182 5.67 4.93 -9.19
CA GLN A 182 6.60 3.80 -9.23
C GLN A 182 6.37 2.92 -10.46
N LEU A 183 5.14 2.55 -10.71
CA LEU A 183 4.75 1.73 -11.87
C LEU A 183 5.02 2.45 -13.19
N ILE A 184 4.78 3.78 -13.25
CA ILE A 184 5.12 4.60 -14.43
C ILE A 184 6.63 4.61 -14.66
N THR A 185 7.44 4.75 -13.60
CA THR A 185 8.89 4.69 -13.69
C THR A 185 9.35 3.35 -14.28
N TYR A 186 8.72 2.24 -13.90
CA TYR A 186 9.00 0.92 -14.45
C TYR A 186 8.51 0.76 -15.90
N ALA A 187 7.35 1.34 -16.25
CA ALA A 187 6.87 1.35 -17.63
C ALA A 187 7.83 2.13 -18.55
N LEU A 188 8.31 3.29 -18.12
CA LEU A 188 9.31 4.07 -18.83
C LEU A 188 10.64 3.28 -19.00
N ALA A 189 11.03 2.48 -17.99
CA ALA A 189 12.21 1.63 -18.09
C ALA A 189 12.05 0.58 -19.20
N LEU A 190 10.93 -0.16 -19.22
CA LEU A 190 10.66 -1.12 -20.29
C LEU A 190 10.55 -0.45 -21.67
N ASN A 191 9.97 0.75 -21.73
CA ASN A 191 9.88 1.50 -22.97
C ASN A 191 11.28 1.89 -23.51
N GLN A 192 12.19 2.34 -22.63
CA GLN A 192 13.58 2.62 -23.02
C GLN A 192 14.37 1.36 -23.43
N MET A 193 13.92 0.18 -22.98
CA MET A 193 14.45 -1.12 -23.43
C MET A 193 13.87 -1.56 -24.79
N GLY A 194 13.00 -0.74 -25.42
CA GLY A 194 12.45 -0.98 -26.76
C GLY A 194 11.05 -1.59 -26.79
N ILE A 195 10.36 -1.71 -25.64
CA ILE A 195 8.98 -2.19 -25.60
C ILE A 195 8.05 -1.00 -25.85
N PRO A 196 7.18 -1.03 -26.89
CA PRO A 196 6.24 0.05 -27.16
C PRO A 196 5.31 0.32 -25.98
N MET A 197 5.07 1.59 -25.63
CA MET A 197 4.27 1.98 -24.46
C MET A 197 2.85 1.38 -24.47
N ASN A 198 2.21 1.28 -25.65
CA ASN A 198 0.90 0.67 -25.83
C ASN A 198 0.88 -0.85 -25.61
N LYS A 199 2.04 -1.49 -25.48
CA LYS A 199 2.22 -2.90 -25.14
C LYS A 199 2.59 -3.11 -23.66
N ILE A 200 2.62 -2.05 -22.86
CA ILE A 200 2.90 -2.13 -21.43
C ILE A 200 1.60 -1.93 -20.67
N LYS A 201 1.35 -2.82 -19.72
CA LYS A 201 0.24 -2.77 -18.77
C LYS A 201 0.81 -2.70 -17.36
N ILE A 202 0.32 -1.76 -16.55
CA ILE A 202 0.74 -1.62 -15.17
C ILE A 202 -0.42 -1.85 -14.23
N ALA A 203 -0.18 -2.56 -13.13
CA ALA A 203 -1.20 -2.83 -12.13
C ALA A 203 -0.58 -3.04 -10.74
N TRP A 204 -1.39 -2.82 -9.73
CA TRP A 204 -1.18 -3.40 -8.41
C TRP A 204 -2.01 -4.67 -8.26
N ASN A 205 -1.49 -5.64 -7.51
CA ASN A 205 -2.27 -6.70 -6.92
C ASN A 205 -2.39 -6.46 -5.41
N PHE A 206 -3.60 -6.12 -4.95
CA PHE A 206 -3.87 -5.84 -3.56
C PHE A 206 -4.20 -7.14 -2.80
N LEU A 207 -3.23 -7.66 -2.08
CA LEU A 207 -3.29 -9.00 -1.47
C LEU A 207 -4.42 -9.17 -0.44
N LYS A 208 -4.84 -8.07 0.21
CA LYS A 208 -5.95 -8.09 1.18
C LYS A 208 -7.34 -8.09 0.54
N TYR A 209 -7.44 -8.00 -0.79
CA TYR A 209 -8.70 -7.87 -1.49
C TYR A 209 -8.90 -8.99 -2.50
N VAL A 210 -10.16 -9.28 -2.78
CA VAL A 210 -10.63 -10.05 -3.94
C VAL A 210 -11.49 -9.17 -4.81
N THR A 211 -11.43 -9.41 -6.12
CA THR A 211 -12.41 -8.89 -7.07
C THR A 211 -13.49 -9.95 -7.27
N VAL A 212 -14.73 -9.61 -6.93
CA VAL A 212 -15.89 -10.48 -7.09
C VAL A 212 -16.74 -9.96 -8.22
N GLN A 213 -16.91 -10.78 -9.26
CA GLN A 213 -17.95 -10.60 -10.28
C GLN A 213 -19.13 -11.48 -9.92
N TYR A 214 -20.33 -10.93 -9.91
CA TYR A 214 -21.53 -11.69 -9.60
C TYR A 214 -22.72 -11.25 -10.43
N GLU A 215 -23.58 -12.23 -10.75
CA GLU A 215 -24.82 -12.00 -11.45
C GLU A 215 -25.88 -11.46 -10.47
N GLN A 216 -26.54 -10.37 -10.84
CA GLN A 216 -27.68 -9.83 -10.10
C GLN A 216 -29.00 -10.53 -10.53
N ALA A 217 -30.06 -10.36 -9.73
CA ALA A 217 -31.34 -10.95 -9.99
C ALA A 217 -31.97 -10.63 -11.38
N ASN A 218 -31.56 -9.52 -11.97
CA ASN A 218 -31.98 -9.06 -13.30
C ASN A 218 -31.04 -9.52 -14.44
N GLY A 219 -30.07 -10.38 -14.16
CA GLY A 219 -29.10 -10.90 -15.13
C GLY A 219 -27.91 -9.97 -15.40
N THR A 220 -27.82 -8.79 -14.78
CA THR A 220 -26.65 -7.92 -14.97
C THR A 220 -25.47 -8.40 -14.13
N ILE A 221 -24.26 -8.34 -14.73
CA ILE A 221 -23.02 -8.64 -14.00
C ILE A 221 -22.54 -7.38 -13.27
N LYS A 222 -22.22 -7.54 -12.01
CA LYS A 222 -21.62 -6.49 -11.17
C LYS A 222 -20.27 -6.95 -10.69
N THR A 223 -19.31 -6.01 -10.68
CA THR A 223 -17.94 -6.24 -10.17
C THR A 223 -17.69 -5.33 -8.99
N ARG A 224 -17.09 -5.86 -7.94
CA ARG A 224 -16.64 -5.08 -6.79
C ARG A 224 -15.43 -5.72 -6.11
N ASP A 225 -14.57 -4.88 -5.55
CA ASP A 225 -13.49 -5.35 -4.68
C ASP A 225 -14.02 -5.41 -3.25
N ILE A 226 -13.69 -6.52 -2.58
CA ILE A 226 -14.09 -6.82 -1.19
C ILE A 226 -12.81 -7.16 -0.42
N GLU A 227 -12.67 -6.64 0.79
CA GLU A 227 -11.58 -7.04 1.69
C GLU A 227 -11.80 -8.51 2.09
N ARG A 228 -10.72 -9.30 2.07
CA ARG A 228 -10.84 -10.76 2.16
C ARG A 228 -11.45 -11.22 3.47
N PHE A 229 -11.15 -10.52 4.59
CA PHE A 229 -11.68 -10.91 5.90
C PHE A 229 -13.22 -10.83 6.01
N GLU A 230 -13.88 -10.02 5.20
CA GLU A 230 -15.34 -9.83 5.23
C GLU A 230 -16.06 -10.39 3.99
N LEU A 231 -15.39 -11.22 3.19
CA LEU A 231 -15.94 -11.75 1.91
C LEU A 231 -17.31 -12.41 2.12
N GLY A 232 -17.40 -13.36 3.02
CA GLY A 232 -18.64 -14.09 3.32
C GLY A 232 -19.76 -13.18 3.78
N GLU A 233 -19.45 -12.20 4.63
CA GLU A 233 -20.42 -11.23 5.14
C GLU A 233 -20.96 -10.33 4.01
N LYS A 234 -20.08 -9.81 3.16
CA LYS A 234 -20.46 -8.91 2.06
C LYS A 234 -21.26 -9.56 0.92
N LEU A 235 -21.23 -10.87 0.81
CA LEU A 235 -21.99 -11.60 -0.20
C LEU A 235 -23.41 -11.96 0.24
N GLN A 236 -23.74 -11.89 1.52
CA GLN A 236 -25.01 -12.34 2.13
C GLN A 236 -26.26 -11.87 1.35
N SER A 237 -26.34 -10.59 1.03
CA SER A 237 -27.54 -10.01 0.40
C SER A 237 -27.80 -10.56 -1.00
N ASN A 238 -26.73 -10.83 -1.77
CA ASN A 238 -26.87 -11.41 -3.12
C ASN A 238 -27.07 -12.93 -3.06
N LEU A 239 -26.39 -13.61 -2.12
CA LEU A 239 -26.58 -15.05 -1.90
C LEU A 239 -28.02 -15.39 -1.52
N LYS A 240 -28.68 -14.63 -0.65
CA LYS A 240 -30.10 -14.80 -0.33
C LYS A 240 -31.00 -14.82 -1.56
N VAL A 241 -30.71 -13.95 -2.53
CA VAL A 241 -31.47 -13.89 -3.79
C VAL A 241 -31.29 -15.15 -4.60
N TRP A 242 -30.06 -15.66 -4.74
CA TRP A 242 -29.80 -16.84 -5.56
C TRP A 242 -30.23 -18.13 -4.89
N LEU A 243 -30.00 -18.28 -3.58
CA LEU A 243 -30.49 -19.45 -2.82
C LEU A 243 -32.00 -19.58 -2.94
N LYS A 244 -32.74 -18.46 -2.82
CA LYS A 244 -34.19 -18.47 -3.01
C LYS A 244 -34.60 -18.81 -4.45
N LYS A 245 -33.99 -18.19 -5.46
CA LYS A 245 -34.30 -18.41 -6.88
C LYS A 245 -34.03 -19.85 -7.34
N LEU A 246 -33.00 -20.47 -6.77
CA LEU A 246 -32.58 -21.84 -7.14
C LEU A 246 -33.19 -22.92 -6.26
N GLY A 247 -34.13 -22.58 -5.36
CA GLY A 247 -34.90 -23.54 -4.60
C GLY A 247 -34.27 -24.02 -3.28
N TYR A 248 -33.29 -23.31 -2.76
CA TYR A 248 -32.61 -23.64 -1.50
C TYR A 248 -33.14 -22.83 -0.31
N GLU A 249 -34.42 -22.42 -0.37
CA GLU A 249 -35.01 -21.53 0.64
C GLU A 249 -35.03 -22.17 2.04
N ASP A 250 -35.29 -23.47 2.13
CA ASP A 250 -35.34 -24.22 3.40
C ASP A 250 -33.97 -24.35 4.10
N GLN A 251 -32.86 -24.28 3.34
CA GLN A 251 -31.49 -24.41 3.80
C GLN A 251 -30.74 -23.06 3.80
N MET A 252 -31.43 -21.98 3.44
CA MET A 252 -30.81 -20.67 3.19
C MET A 252 -30.03 -20.16 4.40
N ASP A 253 -30.62 -20.20 5.58
CA ASP A 253 -29.99 -19.69 6.81
C ASP A 253 -28.75 -20.51 7.19
N GLU A 254 -28.75 -21.82 6.95
CA GLU A 254 -27.61 -22.70 7.16
C GLU A 254 -26.48 -22.36 6.20
N TYR A 255 -26.74 -22.27 4.90
CA TYR A 255 -25.75 -21.87 3.89
C TYR A 255 -25.16 -20.48 4.18
N LEU A 256 -26.00 -19.51 4.50
CA LEU A 256 -25.54 -18.16 4.82
C LEU A 256 -24.62 -18.13 6.04
N LYS A 257 -24.95 -18.92 7.06
CA LYS A 257 -24.08 -19.07 8.24
C LYS A 257 -22.76 -19.74 7.87
N MET A 258 -22.80 -20.84 7.12
CA MET A 258 -21.58 -21.53 6.66
C MET A 258 -20.64 -20.60 5.88
N VAL A 259 -21.20 -19.76 4.99
CA VAL A 259 -20.42 -18.78 4.20
C VAL A 259 -19.76 -17.75 5.11
N ILE A 260 -20.41 -17.28 6.18
CA ILE A 260 -19.80 -16.39 7.17
C ILE A 260 -18.69 -17.12 7.93
N ASP A 261 -19.00 -18.31 8.45
CA ASP A 261 -18.11 -19.06 9.32
C ASP A 261 -16.83 -19.51 8.59
N THR A 262 -16.95 -19.88 7.30
CA THR A 262 -15.83 -20.31 6.45
C THR A 262 -15.19 -19.17 5.64
N ASN A 263 -15.84 -18.02 5.58
CA ASN A 263 -15.47 -16.89 4.71
C ASN A 263 -15.23 -17.31 3.25
N SER A 264 -16.01 -18.28 2.74
CA SER A 264 -15.90 -18.90 1.42
C SER A 264 -17.29 -19.26 0.89
N ILE A 265 -17.42 -19.33 -0.44
CA ILE A 265 -18.64 -19.81 -1.10
C ILE A 265 -18.57 -21.29 -1.50
N GLU A 266 -17.48 -21.99 -1.22
CA GLU A 266 -17.27 -23.40 -1.61
C GLU A 266 -18.26 -24.36 -0.95
N CYS A 267 -18.83 -23.96 0.20
CA CYS A 267 -19.87 -24.74 0.90
C CYS A 267 -21.25 -24.69 0.22
N LEU A 268 -21.43 -23.83 -0.79
CA LEU A 268 -22.70 -23.64 -1.48
C LEU A 268 -22.89 -24.67 -2.60
N PRO A 269 -24.15 -24.92 -3.04
CA PRO A 269 -24.43 -25.67 -4.25
C PRO A 269 -23.72 -25.11 -5.49
N GLU A 270 -23.28 -25.97 -6.41
CA GLU A 270 -22.49 -25.59 -7.60
C GLU A 270 -23.20 -24.55 -8.49
N ASP A 271 -24.51 -24.64 -8.63
CA ASP A 271 -25.34 -23.71 -9.43
C ASP A 271 -25.43 -22.32 -8.79
N VAL A 272 -25.31 -22.22 -7.46
CA VAL A 272 -25.16 -20.96 -6.74
C VAL A 272 -23.74 -20.43 -6.88
N GLN A 273 -22.72 -21.27 -6.68
CA GLN A 273 -21.31 -20.89 -6.88
C GLN A 273 -21.06 -20.33 -8.28
N ALA A 274 -21.66 -20.94 -9.32
CA ALA A 274 -21.55 -20.52 -10.72
C ALA A 274 -22.05 -19.08 -11.00
N LYS A 275 -22.75 -18.44 -10.03
CA LYS A 275 -23.15 -17.03 -10.11
C LYS A 275 -22.05 -16.05 -9.73
N TYR A 276 -20.92 -16.54 -9.27
CA TYR A 276 -19.80 -15.76 -8.76
C TYR A 276 -18.51 -16.16 -9.45
N VAL A 277 -17.68 -15.17 -9.75
CA VAL A 277 -16.28 -15.35 -10.10
C VAL A 277 -15.46 -14.53 -9.09
N ILE A 278 -14.66 -15.22 -8.29
CA ILE A 278 -13.79 -14.59 -7.28
C ILE A 278 -12.36 -14.73 -7.78
N SER A 279 -11.62 -13.64 -7.80
CA SER A 279 -10.22 -13.58 -8.26
C SER A 279 -9.39 -12.62 -7.40
N ASP A 280 -8.08 -12.70 -7.52
CA ASP A 280 -7.19 -11.71 -6.92
C ASP A 280 -7.50 -10.30 -7.44
N CYS A 281 -7.28 -9.30 -6.57
CA CYS A 281 -7.62 -7.91 -6.85
C CYS A 281 -6.51 -7.20 -7.61
N PHE A 282 -6.62 -7.18 -8.94
CA PHE A 282 -5.73 -6.41 -9.81
C PHE A 282 -6.35 -5.05 -10.16
N VAL A 283 -5.66 -3.97 -9.82
CA VAL A 283 -6.05 -2.60 -10.18
C VAL A 283 -5.12 -2.09 -11.27
N TYR A 284 -5.60 -2.13 -12.51
CA TYR A 284 -4.87 -1.63 -13.68
C TYR A 284 -4.97 -0.12 -13.81
N ILE A 285 -3.90 0.50 -14.30
CA ILE A 285 -3.82 1.92 -14.58
C ILE A 285 -3.60 2.12 -16.08
N ASP A 286 -4.42 2.96 -16.67
CA ASP A 286 -4.27 3.35 -18.08
C ASP A 286 -3.08 4.30 -18.24
N LEU A 287 -2.09 3.87 -19.01
CA LEU A 287 -0.92 4.67 -19.35
C LEU A 287 -1.29 5.69 -20.45
N THR A 288 -1.84 6.84 -20.04
CA THR A 288 -2.08 7.96 -20.97
C THR A 288 -0.87 8.90 -21.00
N ASP A 289 -0.62 9.54 -22.15
CA ASP A 289 0.48 10.50 -22.30
C ASP A 289 0.39 11.59 -21.21
N LYS A 290 -0.80 12.12 -20.94
CA LYS A 290 -1.01 13.12 -19.90
C LYS A 290 -0.57 12.65 -18.50
N LEU A 291 -0.83 11.38 -18.16
CA LEU A 291 -0.45 10.82 -16.86
C LEU A 291 1.06 10.62 -16.78
N ILE A 292 1.66 10.11 -17.88
CA ILE A 292 3.11 9.88 -17.98
C ILE A 292 3.85 11.22 -17.91
N ASP A 293 3.46 12.19 -18.73
CA ASP A 293 4.08 13.52 -18.77
C ASP A 293 3.99 14.23 -17.42
N GLY A 294 2.81 14.13 -16.75
CA GLY A 294 2.62 14.69 -15.42
C GLY A 294 3.57 14.10 -14.37
N TRP A 295 3.79 12.79 -14.40
CA TRP A 295 4.76 12.14 -13.50
C TRP A 295 6.22 12.46 -13.87
N VAL A 296 6.55 12.53 -15.15
CA VAL A 296 7.89 12.93 -15.61
C VAL A 296 8.21 14.36 -15.12
N GLU A 297 7.28 15.29 -15.28
CA GLU A 297 7.43 16.67 -14.81
C GLU A 297 7.57 16.75 -13.30
N ASP A 298 6.73 16.02 -12.53
CA ASP A 298 6.78 15.96 -11.09
C ASP A 298 8.14 15.41 -10.59
N ILE A 299 8.64 14.33 -11.19
CA ILE A 299 9.94 13.75 -10.87
C ILE A 299 11.07 14.76 -11.12
N ILE A 300 11.09 15.39 -12.28
CA ILE A 300 12.14 16.38 -12.64
C ILE A 300 12.12 17.56 -11.68
N THR A 301 10.93 18.09 -11.39
CA THR A 301 10.74 19.26 -10.52
C THR A 301 11.13 18.94 -9.08
N THR A 302 10.71 17.79 -8.57
CA THR A 302 11.04 17.34 -7.22
C THR A 302 12.55 17.13 -7.05
N ILE A 303 13.23 16.49 -8.01
CA ILE A 303 14.68 16.30 -7.93
C ILE A 303 15.43 17.64 -8.00
N LYS A 304 14.90 18.59 -8.76
CA LYS A 304 15.46 19.95 -8.80
C LYS A 304 15.34 20.64 -7.44
N ASP A 305 14.18 20.51 -6.77
CA ASP A 305 13.99 21.04 -5.40
C ASP A 305 14.97 20.39 -4.41
N ILE A 306 15.11 19.05 -4.44
CA ILE A 306 16.10 18.35 -3.62
C ILE A 306 17.49 18.94 -3.83
N SER A 307 17.91 19.12 -5.10
CA SER A 307 19.25 19.62 -5.43
C SER A 307 19.48 21.06 -4.97
N LEU A 308 18.46 21.92 -4.99
CA LEU A 308 18.52 23.27 -4.44
C LEU A 308 18.66 23.25 -2.92
N ARG A 309 17.89 22.41 -2.23
CA ARG A 309 17.96 22.27 -0.78
C ARG A 309 19.30 21.68 -0.33
N GLU A 310 19.85 20.72 -1.07
CA GLU A 310 21.20 20.20 -0.80
C GLU A 310 22.26 21.29 -0.90
N LYS A 311 22.16 22.15 -1.93
CA LYS A 311 23.08 23.29 -2.09
C LYS A 311 22.94 24.28 -0.93
N ASP A 312 21.70 24.66 -0.57
CA ASP A 312 21.46 25.58 0.55
C ASP A 312 21.96 24.97 1.89
N TRP A 313 21.81 23.65 2.06
CA TRP A 313 22.35 22.94 3.21
C TRP A 313 23.89 22.99 3.25
N ASP A 314 24.55 22.76 2.12
CA ASP A 314 26.02 22.81 2.05
C ASP A 314 26.55 24.20 2.39
N GLU A 315 25.81 25.26 2.02
CA GLU A 315 26.19 26.65 2.30
C GLU A 315 25.87 27.09 3.75
N THR A 316 24.73 26.67 4.29
CA THR A 316 24.19 27.22 5.56
C THR A 316 24.31 26.26 6.74
N HIS A 317 24.36 24.97 6.51
CA HIS A 317 24.23 23.89 7.50
C HIS A 317 22.97 24.02 8.38
N SER A 318 21.94 24.71 7.86
CA SER A 318 20.68 24.93 8.55
C SER A 318 19.67 23.81 8.25
N GLU A 319 19.25 23.08 9.26
CA GLU A 319 18.21 22.05 9.11
C GLU A 319 16.86 22.61 8.65
N ASN A 320 16.63 23.93 8.82
CA ASN A 320 15.42 24.61 8.36
C ASN A 320 15.20 24.50 6.84
N VAL A 321 16.26 24.27 6.07
CA VAL A 321 16.16 24.00 4.63
C VAL A 321 15.27 22.79 4.34
N TRP A 322 15.24 21.82 5.26
CA TRP A 322 14.51 20.55 5.14
C TRP A 322 13.21 20.52 5.93
N TRP A 323 12.82 21.63 6.56
CA TRP A 323 11.70 21.66 7.49
C TRP A 323 10.35 21.38 6.80
N ASP A 324 9.58 20.43 7.37
CA ASP A 324 8.20 20.22 6.97
C ASP A 324 7.31 21.32 7.52
N THR A 325 6.33 21.77 6.74
CA THR A 325 5.33 22.73 7.24
C THR A 325 4.31 22.04 8.14
N ASP A 326 3.65 22.81 9.02
CA ASP A 326 2.60 22.26 9.89
C ASP A 326 1.46 21.65 9.06
N GLU A 327 1.13 22.22 7.89
CA GLU A 327 0.12 21.68 6.97
C GLU A 327 0.55 20.34 6.39
N SER A 328 1.83 20.19 5.98
CA SER A 328 2.33 18.91 5.44
C SER A 328 2.36 17.84 6.53
N VAL A 329 2.80 18.20 7.76
CA VAL A 329 2.78 17.29 8.91
C VAL A 329 1.36 16.86 9.25
N LYS A 330 0.39 17.80 9.24
CA LYS A 330 -1.02 17.51 9.48
C LYS A 330 -1.58 16.57 8.42
N ALA A 331 -1.31 16.84 7.14
CA ALA A 331 -1.76 16.00 6.02
C ALA A 331 -1.19 14.59 6.07
N GLN A 332 0.00 14.42 6.65
CA GLN A 332 0.71 13.14 6.81
C GLN A 332 0.67 12.63 8.28
N SER A 333 -0.33 13.03 9.06
CA SER A 333 -0.38 12.72 10.50
C SER A 333 -0.37 11.22 10.81
N TYR A 334 -1.08 10.42 10.00
CA TYR A 334 -1.04 8.96 10.11
C TYR A 334 0.34 8.40 9.82
N TYR A 335 0.98 8.86 8.74
CA TYR A 335 2.32 8.44 8.40
C TYR A 335 3.28 8.66 9.57
N PHE A 336 3.32 9.88 10.13
CA PHE A 336 4.23 10.22 11.24
C PHE A 336 3.90 9.47 12.53
N SER A 337 2.63 9.26 12.83
CA SER A 337 2.23 8.53 14.06
C SER A 337 2.49 7.04 13.96
N THR A 338 2.31 6.43 12.78
CA THR A 338 2.24 4.98 12.61
C THR A 338 3.40 4.41 11.80
N LEU A 339 3.71 4.98 10.64
CA LEU A 339 4.62 4.38 9.67
C LEU A 339 6.06 4.90 9.77
N CYS A 340 6.22 6.18 10.10
CA CYS A 340 7.54 6.83 10.16
C CYS A 340 8.46 6.16 11.19
N GLY A 341 9.66 5.82 10.76
CA GLY A 341 10.70 5.22 11.61
C GLY A 341 11.36 6.20 12.57
N TYR A 342 11.04 7.49 12.48
CA TYR A 342 11.59 8.53 13.36
C TYR A 342 10.51 9.06 14.30
N SER A 343 10.81 9.09 15.61
CA SER A 343 9.95 9.71 16.61
C SER A 343 9.93 11.23 16.51
N GLY A 344 8.96 11.90 17.16
CA GLY A 344 8.97 13.36 17.28
C GLY A 344 10.17 13.95 18.03
N ALA A 345 10.99 13.12 18.66
CA ALA A 345 12.26 13.56 19.24
C ALA A 345 13.36 13.75 18.17
N LEU A 346 13.40 12.87 17.17
CA LEU A 346 14.32 12.97 16.04
C LEU A 346 13.74 13.79 14.90
N HIS A 347 12.48 13.54 14.54
CA HIS A 347 11.76 14.29 13.51
C HIS A 347 11.20 15.58 14.12
N LYS A 348 12.04 16.61 14.23
CA LYS A 348 11.72 17.85 14.93
C LYS A 348 10.45 18.55 14.44
N PRO A 349 10.15 18.69 13.10
CA PRO A 349 8.90 19.29 12.65
C PRO A 349 7.66 18.58 13.20
N TYR A 350 7.67 17.25 13.20
CA TYR A 350 6.59 16.46 13.79
C TYR A 350 6.50 16.64 15.31
N GLY A 351 7.64 16.64 16.01
CA GLY A 351 7.70 16.89 17.45
C GLY A 351 7.15 18.25 17.86
N GLU A 352 7.47 19.30 17.10
CA GLU A 352 6.93 20.65 17.35
C GLU A 352 5.45 20.74 17.04
N TYR A 353 4.99 20.11 15.97
CA TYR A 353 3.57 20.01 15.65
C TYR A 353 2.78 19.33 16.81
N LEU A 354 3.28 18.26 17.39
CA LEU A 354 2.64 17.59 18.54
C LEU A 354 2.56 18.53 19.76
N LYS A 355 3.62 19.27 20.08
CA LYS A 355 3.61 20.25 21.17
C LYS A 355 2.55 21.35 20.96
N LYS A 356 2.39 21.84 19.73
CA LYS A 356 1.35 22.83 19.39
C LYS A 356 -0.05 22.24 19.59
N LEU A 357 -0.28 20.97 19.19
CA LEU A 357 -1.55 20.28 19.41
C LEU A 357 -1.88 20.12 20.91
N GLU A 358 -0.91 19.73 21.71
CA GLU A 358 -1.10 19.62 23.18
C GLU A 358 -1.40 20.98 23.83
N ALA A 359 -0.67 22.02 23.44
CA ALA A 359 -0.91 23.37 23.95
C ALA A 359 -2.31 23.88 23.60
N SER A 360 -2.82 23.59 22.41
CA SER A 360 -4.18 23.98 21.98
C SER A 360 -5.26 23.25 22.76
N LYS A 361 -5.07 21.95 23.06
CA LYS A 361 -6.01 21.17 23.91
C LYS A 361 -6.04 21.67 25.36
N ASN A 362 -4.88 22.00 25.92
CA ASN A 362 -4.77 22.51 27.28
C ASN A 362 -5.32 23.95 27.39
N GLY A 363 -5.18 24.77 26.34
CA GLY A 363 -5.74 26.12 26.29
C GLY A 363 -7.27 26.11 26.26
N SER A 364 -7.91 25.18 25.52
CA SER A 364 -9.36 25.04 25.50
C SER A 364 -9.90 24.56 26.87
N ASN A 365 -9.22 23.66 27.55
CA ASN A 365 -9.65 23.20 28.89
C ASN A 365 -9.52 24.28 29.98
N ILE A 366 -8.62 25.27 29.82
CA ILE A 366 -8.52 26.41 30.74
C ILE A 366 -9.68 27.40 30.55
N PHE A 367 -10.16 27.57 29.34
CA PHE A 367 -11.30 28.44 29.02
C PHE A 367 -12.64 27.82 29.46
N ASP A 368 -12.81 26.50 29.34
CA ASP A 368 -14.00 25.80 29.84
C ASP A 368 -14.09 25.77 31.38
N GLY A 369 -12.95 25.82 32.06
CA GLY A 369 -12.91 25.93 33.53
C GLY A 369 -13.18 27.33 34.08
N LEU A 370 -13.13 28.39 33.24
CA LEU A 370 -13.36 29.79 33.64
C LEU A 370 -14.80 30.28 33.37
N LEU A 371 -15.55 29.58 32.53
CA LEU A 371 -16.98 29.85 32.30
C LEU A 371 -17.78 28.87 33.13
N GLY A 372 -18.15 29.32 34.36
CA GLY A 372 -19.00 28.61 35.27
C GLY A 372 -20.30 28.13 34.66
N SER A 373 -20.65 26.92 35.02
CA SER A 373 -21.89 26.21 34.87
C SER A 373 -23.11 27.06 34.51
N GLU A 374 -23.52 27.10 33.25
CA GLU A 374 -24.93 27.21 32.87
C GLU A 374 -25.26 26.04 31.92
N SER A 375 -26.29 25.33 32.35
CA SER A 375 -26.84 24.17 31.64
C SER A 375 -27.35 24.58 30.25
N VAL A 376 -26.71 24.07 29.21
CA VAL A 376 -27.23 24.10 27.85
C VAL A 376 -27.46 22.68 27.38
N THR A 377 -28.69 22.42 27.09
CA THR A 377 -29.30 21.24 26.50
C THR A 377 -28.57 20.75 25.26
N ASN A 378 -28.43 19.44 25.18
CA ASN A 378 -27.97 18.67 24.05
C ASN A 378 -28.47 19.19 22.70
N ASN A 379 -27.57 19.69 21.88
CA ASN A 379 -27.70 19.62 20.42
C ASN A 379 -26.50 18.81 19.89
N SER A 380 -26.84 17.68 19.30
CA SER A 380 -25.94 16.79 18.57
C SER A 380 -25.20 17.60 17.48
N THR A 381 -23.98 17.99 17.77
CA THR A 381 -23.04 18.45 16.75
C THR A 381 -22.47 17.20 16.08
N GLU A 382 -22.68 17.15 14.78
CA GLU A 382 -22.05 16.23 13.85
C GLU A 382 -20.57 16.11 14.17
N VAL A 383 -20.16 14.88 14.48
CA VAL A 383 -18.74 14.51 14.58
C VAL A 383 -18.18 14.70 13.17
N ASP A 384 -17.32 15.69 13.04
CA ASP A 384 -16.52 15.91 11.84
C ASP A 384 -15.81 14.61 11.46
N ASN A 385 -16.30 13.98 10.42
CA ASN A 385 -15.83 12.71 9.86
C ASN A 385 -14.50 12.92 9.11
N SER A 386 -13.52 13.58 9.76
CA SER A 386 -12.13 13.68 9.26
C SER A 386 -11.37 12.34 9.33
N LEU A 387 -12.02 11.27 9.75
CA LEU A 387 -11.49 9.92 9.83
C LEU A 387 -11.93 9.03 8.64
N SER A 388 -12.60 9.59 7.63
CA SER A 388 -13.02 8.83 6.42
C SER A 388 -11.86 8.20 5.64
N TRP A 389 -10.61 8.56 5.95
CA TRP A 389 -9.43 7.90 5.43
C TRP A 389 -9.07 6.59 6.17
N LEU A 390 -9.63 6.35 7.39
CA LEU A 390 -9.51 5.04 8.09
C LEU A 390 -10.28 3.94 7.37
N ASP A 391 -11.33 4.28 6.63
CA ASP A 391 -12.04 3.35 5.74
C ASP A 391 -11.28 3.13 4.43
N ALA A 392 -10.13 3.76 4.26
CA ALA A 392 -9.27 3.71 3.08
C ALA A 392 -7.89 3.07 3.34
N ILE A 393 -7.70 2.44 4.53
CA ILE A 393 -6.50 1.67 4.85
C ILE A 393 -6.84 0.19 4.87
#